data_66cc23f818f8892e1f3059a2bd631003
#
_entry.id   66cc23f818f8892e1f3059a2bd631003
#
_cell.length_a   1.000
_cell.length_b   1.000
_cell.length_c   1.000
_cell.angle_alpha   90.00
_cell.angle_beta   90.00
_cell.angle_gamma   90.00
#
_symmetry.space_group_name_H-M   'P 1'
#
loop_
_entity.id
_entity.type
_entity.pdbx_description
1 polymer ?
#
loop_
_entity_poly.entity_id
_entity_poly.type
_entity_poly.pdbx_seq_one_letter_code
_entity_poly.pdbx_strand_id
1 'polypeptide(L)'
;EPKVLLGDAPLGAGDLQLRQNMQYELIRLKNELGITFVYVTHDQEEALTMSDTIVVMNQGYIQQIGTPEDIYNEPENAFVADFIGHSNIIDATMIEDRLVEILGVKWQCVDEGFGKNKPVDVVIRPEDVELVDPADVIIEGDVTSNIFKGVHYELEVKANGYDWMVHTTKYFEVGSHVGINVIPFNIQIMHKPESSDEKAVEIDA
;
A
#
# COMPACT_ATOMS: atom_id res chain seq x y z
N GLU A 1 25.27 23.88 19.34
CA GLU A 1 24.73 23.16 18.16
C GLU A 1 23.57 22.28 18.61
N PRO A 2 22.40 22.36 17.98
CA PRO A 2 21.29 21.48 18.32
C PRO A 2 21.64 20.05 17.98
N LYS A 3 21.20 19.08 18.79
CA LYS A 3 21.33 17.65 18.51
C LYS A 3 20.11 17.09 17.78
N VAL A 4 18.99 17.79 17.88
CA VAL A 4 17.71 17.41 17.28
C VAL A 4 17.07 18.62 16.62
N LEU A 5 16.55 18.46 15.41
CA LEU A 5 15.70 19.43 14.75
C LEU A 5 14.29 18.86 14.59
N LEU A 6 13.29 19.66 14.97
CA LEU A 6 11.88 19.29 14.83
C LEU A 6 11.26 20.11 13.71
N GLY A 7 10.59 19.45 12.78
CA GLY A 7 9.84 20.07 11.69
C GLY A 7 8.39 19.57 11.68
N ASP A 8 7.44 20.50 11.71
CA ASP A 8 6.02 20.21 11.57
C ASP A 8 5.55 20.68 10.19
N ALA A 9 5.28 19.73 9.30
CA ALA A 9 4.86 19.92 7.89
C ALA A 9 5.60 21.07 7.17
N PRO A 10 6.95 21.15 7.21
CA PRO A 10 7.69 22.32 6.72
C PRO A 10 7.63 22.48 5.20
N LEU A 11 7.21 21.46 4.44
CA LEU A 11 7.08 21.51 2.98
C LEU A 11 5.64 21.67 2.49
N GLY A 12 4.67 21.85 3.38
CA GLY A 12 3.25 21.99 3.06
C GLY A 12 2.87 23.21 2.20
N ALA A 13 3.78 24.18 2.02
CA ALA A 13 3.56 25.39 1.21
C ALA A 13 4.60 25.48 0.09
N GLY A 14 4.15 25.57 -1.16
CA GLY A 14 5.02 25.78 -2.32
C GLY A 14 4.59 24.99 -3.54
N ASP A 15 5.16 25.33 -4.70
CA ASP A 15 5.01 24.53 -5.91
C ASP A 15 5.84 23.22 -5.83
N LEU A 16 5.54 22.27 -6.69
CA LEU A 16 6.17 20.95 -6.72
C LEU A 16 7.70 21.04 -6.83
N GLN A 17 8.21 21.93 -7.69
CA GLN A 17 9.65 22.09 -7.92
C GLN A 17 10.36 22.64 -6.68
N LEU A 18 9.76 23.59 -5.99
CA LEU A 18 10.29 24.16 -4.76
C LEU A 18 10.31 23.11 -3.65
N ARG A 19 9.24 22.31 -3.52
CA ARG A 19 9.16 21.22 -2.56
C ARG A 19 10.29 20.20 -2.76
N GLN A 20 10.48 19.72 -3.98
CA GLN A 20 11.55 18.77 -4.32
C GLN A 20 12.95 19.34 -4.01
N ASN A 21 13.21 20.59 -4.37
CA ASN A 21 14.48 21.23 -4.05
C ASN A 21 14.73 21.32 -2.53
N MET A 22 13.69 21.65 -1.75
CA MET A 22 13.80 21.70 -0.30
C MET A 22 13.99 20.32 0.33
N GLN A 23 13.37 19.27 -0.20
CA GLN A 23 13.62 17.88 0.23
C GLN A 23 15.10 17.50 0.06
N TYR A 24 15.68 17.76 -1.11
CA TYR A 24 17.10 17.48 -1.36
C TYR A 24 18.02 18.25 -0.38
N GLU A 25 17.74 19.55 -0.14
CA GLU A 25 18.53 20.34 0.80
C GLU A 25 18.41 19.85 2.24
N LEU A 26 17.21 19.42 2.70
CA LEU A 26 17.02 18.86 4.03
C LEU A 26 17.74 17.52 4.20
N ILE A 27 17.69 16.63 3.21
CA ILE A 27 18.43 15.36 3.20
C ILE A 27 19.94 15.63 3.25
N ARG A 28 20.42 16.60 2.46
CA ARG A 28 21.83 17.00 2.48
C ARG A 28 22.25 17.51 3.84
N LEU A 29 21.48 18.43 4.45
CA LEU A 29 21.76 18.99 5.77
C LEU A 29 21.75 17.90 6.86
N LYS A 30 20.81 16.96 6.81
CA LYS A 30 20.80 15.80 7.73
C LYS A 30 22.12 15.05 7.69
N ASN A 31 22.59 14.75 6.50
CA ASN A 31 23.82 13.98 6.29
C ASN A 31 25.09 14.76 6.67
N GLU A 32 25.14 16.06 6.35
CA GLU A 32 26.30 16.91 6.65
C GLU A 32 26.44 17.23 8.13
N LEU A 33 25.31 17.46 8.84
CA LEU A 33 25.34 17.88 10.25
C LEU A 33 25.37 16.70 11.22
N GLY A 34 24.98 15.51 10.80
CA GLY A 34 24.91 14.32 11.64
C GLY A 34 23.97 14.48 12.86
N ILE A 35 22.90 15.27 12.70
CA ILE A 35 21.90 15.51 13.73
C ILE A 35 20.63 14.71 13.48
N THR A 36 19.84 14.46 14.50
CA THR A 36 18.54 13.81 14.37
C THR A 36 17.50 14.82 13.91
N PHE A 37 16.83 14.51 12.80
CA PHE A 37 15.64 15.23 12.35
C PHE A 37 14.39 14.44 12.74
N VAL A 38 13.45 15.10 13.42
CA VAL A 38 12.10 14.60 13.61
C VAL A 38 11.18 15.42 12.71
N TYR A 39 10.56 14.77 11.74
CA TYR A 39 9.78 15.40 10.70
C TYR A 39 8.35 14.88 10.76
N VAL A 40 7.38 15.76 10.94
CA VAL A 40 5.95 15.41 10.92
C VAL A 40 5.38 15.82 9.58
N THR A 41 4.78 14.87 8.87
CA THR A 41 4.15 15.10 7.57
C THR A 41 2.91 14.22 7.41
N HIS A 42 1.99 14.64 6.57
CA HIS A 42 0.90 13.83 6.04
C HIS A 42 1.14 13.44 4.57
N ASP A 43 2.28 13.84 4.02
CA ASP A 43 2.69 13.47 2.66
C ASP A 43 3.50 12.16 2.71
N GLN A 44 2.96 11.13 2.09
CA GLN A 44 3.53 9.77 2.08
C GLN A 44 4.87 9.74 1.33
N GLU A 45 4.96 10.46 0.21
CA GLU A 45 6.19 10.54 -0.60
C GLU A 45 7.32 11.18 0.21
N GLU A 46 7.04 12.24 0.98
CA GLU A 46 8.01 12.87 1.88
C GLU A 46 8.50 11.87 2.95
N ALA A 47 7.58 11.16 3.59
CA ALA A 47 7.93 10.18 4.61
C ALA A 47 8.81 9.07 4.04
N LEU A 48 8.44 8.47 2.90
CA LEU A 48 9.18 7.38 2.27
C LEU A 48 10.57 7.79 1.74
N THR A 49 10.71 9.03 1.23
CA THR A 49 11.95 9.46 0.56
C THR A 49 12.97 10.11 1.48
N MET A 50 12.54 10.72 2.61
CA MET A 50 13.42 11.51 3.47
C MET A 50 13.81 10.83 4.78
N SER A 51 13.08 9.80 5.20
CA SER A 51 13.24 9.18 6.52
C SER A 51 14.15 7.96 6.47
N ASP A 52 14.89 7.74 7.56
CA ASP A 52 15.57 6.46 7.84
C ASP A 52 14.64 5.54 8.65
N THR A 53 13.73 6.15 9.42
CA THR A 53 12.71 5.44 10.21
C THR A 53 11.41 6.23 10.13
N ILE A 54 10.31 5.52 9.85
CA ILE A 54 8.96 6.07 9.82
C ILE A 54 8.20 5.59 11.04
N VAL A 55 7.42 6.49 11.65
CA VAL A 55 6.44 6.18 12.69
C VAL A 55 5.07 6.53 12.15
N VAL A 56 4.27 5.52 11.82
CA VAL A 56 2.88 5.72 11.39
C VAL A 56 2.00 5.85 12.63
N MET A 57 1.21 6.92 12.69
CA MET A 57 0.32 7.20 13.82
C MET A 57 -1.12 7.40 13.36
N ASN A 58 -2.06 6.90 14.15
CA ASN A 58 -3.48 7.15 13.96
C ASN A 58 -4.14 7.42 15.32
N GLN A 59 -4.95 8.47 15.42
CA GLN A 59 -5.70 8.86 16.62
C GLN A 59 -4.87 8.87 17.92
N GLY A 60 -3.58 9.23 17.84
CA GLY A 60 -2.65 9.29 18.96
C GLY A 60 -1.96 7.96 19.29
N TYR A 61 -2.27 6.88 18.58
CA TYR A 61 -1.62 5.57 18.74
C TYR A 61 -0.61 5.32 17.61
N ILE A 62 0.52 4.71 17.97
CA ILE A 62 1.49 4.23 16.99
C ILE A 62 0.92 2.97 16.34
N GLN A 63 0.87 2.96 15.01
CA GLN A 63 0.39 1.82 14.21
C GLN A 63 1.55 0.93 13.79
N GLN A 64 2.67 1.54 13.39
CA GLN A 64 3.89 0.81 13.00
C GLN A 64 5.11 1.73 13.10
N ILE A 65 6.27 1.13 13.37
CA ILE A 65 7.59 1.76 13.30
C ILE A 65 8.49 0.87 12.45
N GLY A 66 9.13 1.42 11.42
CA GLY A 66 10.03 0.65 10.55
C GLY A 66 10.80 1.53 9.59
N THR A 67 11.62 0.90 8.76
CA THR A 67 12.23 1.56 7.60
C THR A 67 11.16 1.88 6.54
N PRO A 68 11.42 2.80 5.59
CA PRO A 68 10.50 3.03 4.47
C PRO A 68 10.10 1.75 3.74
N GLU A 69 11.06 0.86 3.50
CA GLU A 69 10.82 -0.41 2.85
C GLU A 69 9.92 -1.33 3.69
N ASP A 70 10.13 -1.42 5.01
CA ASP A 70 9.30 -2.25 5.90
C ASP A 70 7.85 -1.73 5.93
N ILE A 71 7.68 -0.40 6.08
CA ILE A 71 6.35 0.23 6.13
C ILE A 71 5.58 0.02 4.82
N TYR A 72 6.27 0.06 3.67
CA TYR A 72 5.64 -0.11 2.37
C TYR A 72 5.38 -1.59 2.02
N ASN A 73 6.38 -2.46 2.23
CA ASN A 73 6.33 -3.85 1.79
C ASN A 73 5.69 -4.80 2.82
N GLU A 74 5.82 -4.48 4.12
CA GLU A 74 5.36 -5.32 5.23
C GLU A 74 4.51 -4.51 6.22
N PRO A 75 3.39 -3.89 5.79
CA PRO A 75 2.52 -3.13 6.68
C PRO A 75 1.87 -4.05 7.72
N GLU A 76 1.85 -3.62 9.00
CA GLU A 76 1.30 -4.41 10.10
C GLU A 76 -0.22 -4.55 10.08
N ASN A 77 -0.92 -3.60 9.44
CA ASN A 77 -2.37 -3.61 9.31
C ASN A 77 -2.84 -2.88 8.04
N ALA A 78 -4.13 -3.06 7.72
CA ALA A 78 -4.75 -2.47 6.54
C ALA A 78 -4.67 -0.93 6.51
N PHE A 79 -4.75 -0.27 7.68
CA PHE A 79 -4.59 1.19 7.77
C PHE A 79 -3.21 1.64 7.30
N VAL A 80 -2.14 0.99 7.77
CA VAL A 80 -0.78 1.34 7.34
C VAL A 80 -0.62 1.11 5.84
N ALA A 81 -1.14 -0.01 5.33
CA ALA A 81 -1.10 -0.34 3.91
C ALA A 81 -1.75 0.75 3.05
N ASP A 82 -2.96 1.18 3.40
CA ASP A 82 -3.71 2.20 2.67
C ASP A 82 -3.13 3.60 2.87
N PHE A 83 -2.71 3.92 4.10
CA PHE A 83 -2.15 5.22 4.42
C PHE A 83 -0.83 5.51 3.68
N ILE A 84 -0.02 4.48 3.39
CA ILE A 84 1.30 4.63 2.73
C ILE A 84 1.21 4.59 1.20
N GLY A 85 0.15 4.05 0.65
CA GLY A 85 -0.03 3.97 -0.80
C GLY A 85 -1.30 3.21 -1.16
N HIS A 86 -1.85 3.51 -2.32
CA HIS A 86 -3.02 2.80 -2.79
C HIS A 86 -2.82 1.28 -2.74
N SER A 87 -3.84 0.58 -2.28
CA SER A 87 -3.82 -0.88 -2.17
C SER A 87 -5.19 -1.46 -2.48
N ASN A 88 -5.20 -2.65 -3.06
CA ASN A 88 -6.38 -3.48 -3.07
C ASN A 88 -6.46 -4.16 -1.70
N ILE A 89 -7.42 -3.77 -0.87
CA ILE A 89 -7.66 -4.35 0.45
C ILE A 89 -8.96 -5.14 0.39
N ILE A 90 -8.87 -6.44 0.65
CA ILE A 90 -9.96 -7.38 0.38
C ILE A 90 -10.20 -8.26 1.60
N ASP A 91 -11.46 -8.33 2.03
CA ASP A 91 -11.90 -9.32 3.03
C ASP A 91 -11.66 -10.74 2.51
N ALA A 92 -10.97 -11.55 3.29
CA ALA A 92 -10.58 -12.89 2.90
C ALA A 92 -10.65 -13.90 4.05
N THR A 93 -10.44 -15.17 3.73
CA THR A 93 -10.38 -16.23 4.72
C THR A 93 -9.09 -17.03 4.53
N MET A 94 -8.22 -17.04 5.54
CA MET A 94 -7.09 -17.96 5.57
C MET A 94 -7.59 -19.36 5.76
N ILE A 95 -7.54 -20.20 4.73
CA ILE A 95 -8.02 -21.59 4.77
C ILE A 95 -7.07 -22.46 5.60
N GLU A 96 -5.79 -22.36 5.32
CA GLU A 96 -4.67 -22.96 6.04
C GLU A 96 -3.39 -22.23 5.62
N ASP A 97 -2.27 -22.55 6.26
CA ASP A 97 -0.98 -21.96 5.91
C ASP A 97 -0.72 -22.03 4.41
N ARG A 98 -0.33 -20.91 3.82
CA ARG A 98 -0.06 -20.70 2.39
C ARG A 98 -1.28 -20.82 1.47
N LEU A 99 -2.49 -20.82 2.00
CA LEU A 99 -3.73 -20.92 1.21
C LEU A 99 -4.81 -19.97 1.74
N VAL A 100 -5.17 -18.97 0.94
CA VAL A 100 -6.19 -17.97 1.27
C VAL A 100 -7.33 -18.00 0.25
N GLU A 101 -8.56 -17.81 0.70
CA GLU A 101 -9.72 -17.61 -0.17
C GLU A 101 -10.02 -16.12 -0.27
N ILE A 102 -9.91 -15.57 -1.49
CA ILE A 102 -10.15 -14.18 -1.83
C ILE A 102 -11.30 -14.15 -2.84
N LEU A 103 -12.38 -13.42 -2.55
CA LEU A 103 -13.56 -13.28 -3.43
C LEU A 103 -14.12 -14.63 -3.92
N GLY A 104 -14.11 -15.65 -3.05
CA GLY A 104 -14.61 -17.00 -3.35
C GLY A 104 -13.64 -17.87 -4.15
N VAL A 105 -12.42 -17.42 -4.39
CA VAL A 105 -11.38 -18.14 -5.13
C VAL A 105 -10.19 -18.43 -4.22
N LYS A 106 -9.60 -19.62 -4.35
CA LYS A 106 -8.43 -20.02 -3.56
C LYS A 106 -7.13 -19.60 -4.25
N TRP A 107 -6.30 -18.90 -3.49
CA TRP A 107 -4.99 -18.41 -3.90
C TRP A 107 -3.89 -19.00 -3.04
N GLN A 108 -2.75 -19.30 -3.66
CA GLN A 108 -1.54 -19.60 -2.92
C GLN A 108 -0.93 -18.28 -2.42
N CYS A 109 -0.48 -18.24 -1.16
CA CYS A 109 0.30 -17.15 -0.57
C CYS A 109 1.53 -17.73 0.11
N VAL A 110 2.39 -16.88 0.67
CA VAL A 110 3.61 -17.32 1.38
C VAL A 110 3.44 -17.32 2.90
N ASP A 111 2.39 -16.66 3.40
CA ASP A 111 2.16 -16.43 4.81
C ASP A 111 1.71 -17.69 5.56
N GLU A 112 2.14 -17.79 6.82
CA GLU A 112 1.86 -18.88 7.75
C GLU A 112 1.45 -18.31 9.13
N GLY A 113 0.82 -19.15 9.97
CA GLY A 113 0.56 -18.82 11.38
C GLY A 113 -0.73 -18.05 11.66
N PHE A 114 -1.53 -17.72 10.66
CA PHE A 114 -2.82 -17.02 10.83
C PHE A 114 -3.93 -17.91 11.38
N GLY A 115 -3.72 -19.22 11.37
CA GLY A 115 -4.70 -20.22 11.80
C GLY A 115 -5.63 -20.66 10.68
N LYS A 116 -6.40 -21.72 10.95
CA LYS A 116 -7.26 -22.37 9.95
C LYS A 116 -8.66 -21.77 9.93
N ASN A 117 -9.18 -21.48 8.74
CA ASN A 117 -10.50 -20.86 8.50
C ASN A 117 -10.69 -19.56 9.32
N LYS A 118 -9.66 -18.70 9.33
CA LYS A 118 -9.71 -17.43 10.03
C LYS A 118 -10.00 -16.28 9.08
N PRO A 119 -10.86 -15.32 9.46
CA PRO A 119 -11.03 -14.09 8.71
C PRO A 119 -9.73 -13.26 8.77
N VAL A 120 -9.32 -12.76 7.62
CA VAL A 120 -8.11 -11.95 7.43
C VAL A 120 -8.39 -10.83 6.45
N ASP A 121 -7.53 -9.83 6.43
CA ASP A 121 -7.45 -8.86 5.35
C ASP A 121 -6.32 -9.27 4.40
N VAL A 122 -6.57 -9.13 3.11
CA VAL A 122 -5.54 -9.32 2.08
C VAL A 122 -5.22 -7.98 1.47
N VAL A 123 -3.94 -7.66 1.40
CA VAL A 123 -3.42 -6.46 0.75
C VAL A 123 -2.63 -6.86 -0.48
N ILE A 124 -2.97 -6.25 -1.62
CA ILE A 124 -2.28 -6.44 -2.89
C ILE A 124 -2.01 -5.07 -3.50
N ARG A 125 -0.75 -4.75 -3.76
CA ARG A 125 -0.39 -3.48 -4.39
C ARG A 125 -0.88 -3.43 -5.84
N PRO A 126 -1.32 -2.28 -6.35
CA PRO A 126 -1.81 -2.15 -7.72
C PRO A 126 -0.78 -2.54 -8.79
N GLU A 127 0.50 -2.31 -8.52
CA GLU A 127 1.63 -2.67 -9.40
C GLU A 127 1.93 -4.17 -9.43
N ASP A 128 1.44 -4.92 -8.45
CA ASP A 128 1.62 -6.37 -8.31
C ASP A 128 0.50 -7.17 -8.99
N VAL A 129 -0.54 -6.48 -9.44
CA VAL A 129 -1.63 -7.08 -10.19
C VAL A 129 -1.26 -7.15 -11.67
N GLU A 130 -1.13 -8.37 -12.20
CA GLU A 130 -0.89 -8.60 -13.61
C GLU A 130 -2.20 -8.87 -14.37
N LEU A 131 -2.39 -8.17 -15.48
CA LEU A 131 -3.48 -8.47 -16.42
C LEU A 131 -2.98 -9.42 -17.50
N VAL A 132 -3.65 -10.56 -17.61
CA VAL A 132 -3.30 -11.69 -18.49
C VAL A 132 -4.49 -12.14 -19.33
N ASP A 133 -4.30 -13.15 -20.17
CA ASP A 133 -5.41 -13.75 -20.93
C ASP A 133 -6.41 -14.39 -19.94
N PRO A 134 -7.72 -14.15 -20.07
CA PRO A 134 -8.73 -14.73 -19.18
C PRO A 134 -8.70 -16.27 -19.15
N ALA A 135 -8.26 -16.93 -20.23
CA ALA A 135 -8.18 -18.38 -20.29
C ALA A 135 -7.15 -19.00 -19.33
N ASP A 136 -6.21 -18.21 -18.80
CA ASP A 136 -5.08 -18.69 -18.01
C ASP A 136 -5.28 -18.51 -16.49
N VAL A 137 -6.43 -17.95 -16.06
CA VAL A 137 -6.66 -17.57 -14.65
C VAL A 137 -8.05 -17.95 -14.15
N ILE A 138 -8.23 -17.85 -12.83
CA ILE A 138 -9.47 -18.18 -12.12
C ILE A 138 -10.36 -16.95 -11.90
N ILE A 139 -9.78 -15.75 -11.85
CA ILE A 139 -10.53 -14.49 -11.76
C ILE A 139 -10.38 -13.73 -13.07
N GLU A 140 -11.51 -13.42 -13.67
CA GLU A 140 -11.61 -12.62 -14.89
C GLU A 140 -12.58 -11.46 -14.68
N GLY A 141 -12.38 -10.37 -15.39
CA GLY A 141 -13.20 -9.17 -15.26
C GLY A 141 -13.06 -8.22 -16.44
N ASP A 142 -13.74 -7.10 -16.34
CA ASP A 142 -13.77 -6.10 -17.39
C ASP A 142 -13.08 -4.82 -16.94
N VAL A 143 -12.25 -4.24 -17.81
CA VAL A 143 -11.61 -2.93 -17.58
C VAL A 143 -12.70 -1.86 -17.63
N THR A 144 -12.91 -1.16 -16.51
CA THR A 144 -13.94 -0.11 -16.37
C THR A 144 -13.36 1.31 -16.49
N SER A 145 -12.09 1.48 -16.16
CA SER A 145 -11.38 2.77 -16.25
C SER A 145 -9.94 2.57 -16.71
N ASN A 146 -9.41 3.58 -17.43
CA ASN A 146 -8.01 3.62 -17.84
C ASN A 146 -7.54 5.08 -17.87
N ILE A 147 -6.63 5.45 -16.96
CA ILE A 147 -6.08 6.79 -16.82
C ILE A 147 -4.57 6.75 -16.99
N PHE A 148 -4.04 7.50 -17.96
CA PHE A 148 -2.60 7.63 -18.14
C PHE A 148 -2.00 8.63 -17.14
N LYS A 149 -1.09 8.17 -16.31
CA LYS A 149 -0.41 8.96 -15.25
C LYS A 149 1.02 9.41 -15.64
N GLY A 150 1.38 9.33 -16.90
CA GLY A 150 2.70 9.72 -17.44
C GLY A 150 3.67 8.55 -17.55
N VAL A 151 3.92 7.79 -16.49
CA VAL A 151 4.85 6.64 -16.46
C VAL A 151 4.13 5.29 -16.49
N HIS A 152 2.88 5.24 -16.08
CA HIS A 152 2.02 4.05 -16.07
C HIS A 152 0.57 4.42 -16.38
N TYR A 153 -0.24 3.41 -16.62
CA TYR A 153 -1.70 3.50 -16.63
C TYR A 153 -2.23 3.02 -15.29
N GLU A 154 -3.17 3.76 -14.73
CA GLU A 154 -3.99 3.37 -13.60
C GLU A 154 -5.31 2.87 -14.16
N LEU A 155 -5.59 1.60 -13.92
CA LEU A 155 -6.78 0.92 -14.41
C LEU A 155 -7.68 0.54 -13.25
N GLU A 156 -9.00 0.56 -13.49
CA GLU A 156 -9.96 -0.16 -12.66
C GLU A 156 -10.46 -1.38 -13.44
N VAL A 157 -10.45 -2.54 -12.79
CA VAL A 157 -10.96 -3.80 -13.36
C VAL A 157 -12.02 -4.37 -12.43
N LYS A 158 -13.24 -4.49 -12.90
CA LYS A 158 -14.34 -5.07 -12.13
C LYS A 158 -14.36 -6.57 -12.28
N ALA A 159 -14.03 -7.29 -11.21
CA ALA A 159 -13.95 -8.75 -11.17
C ALA A 159 -14.45 -9.32 -9.83
N ASN A 160 -15.29 -10.34 -9.87
CA ASN A 160 -15.88 -11.02 -8.70
C ASN A 160 -16.51 -10.07 -7.67
N GLY A 161 -17.12 -8.96 -8.13
CA GLY A 161 -17.80 -8.00 -7.25
C GLY A 161 -16.89 -7.01 -6.55
N TYR A 162 -15.59 -6.98 -6.89
CA TYR A 162 -14.60 -6.05 -6.39
C TYR A 162 -14.05 -5.20 -7.55
N ASP A 163 -13.75 -3.94 -7.27
CA ASP A 163 -13.15 -3.00 -8.22
C ASP A 163 -11.64 -2.96 -7.98
N TRP A 164 -10.89 -3.74 -8.76
CA TRP A 164 -9.44 -3.85 -8.65
C TRP A 164 -8.75 -2.63 -9.22
N MET A 165 -7.87 -2.03 -8.44
CA MET A 165 -6.92 -1.03 -8.92
C MET A 165 -5.67 -1.74 -9.47
N VAL A 166 -5.24 -1.35 -10.67
CA VAL A 166 -4.08 -1.95 -11.35
C VAL A 166 -3.18 -0.87 -11.91
N HIS A 167 -1.88 -0.92 -11.60
CA HIS A 167 -0.87 -0.08 -12.23
C HIS A 167 -0.07 -0.89 -13.24
N THR A 168 -0.08 -0.45 -14.50
CA THR A 168 0.62 -1.18 -15.56
C THR A 168 1.22 -0.23 -16.60
N THR A 169 2.32 -0.63 -17.24
CA THR A 169 2.88 0.10 -18.38
C THR A 169 2.23 -0.24 -19.72
N LYS A 170 1.36 -1.27 -19.72
CA LYS A 170 0.63 -1.72 -20.92
C LYS A 170 -0.71 -1.00 -21.03
N TYR A 171 -1.10 -0.65 -22.24
CA TYR A 171 -2.42 -0.09 -22.51
C TYR A 171 -3.48 -1.20 -22.62
N PHE A 172 -4.62 -0.96 -21.96
CA PHE A 172 -5.83 -1.78 -22.10
C PHE A 172 -7.01 -0.88 -22.43
N GLU A 173 -7.82 -1.27 -23.41
CA GLU A 173 -9.02 -0.51 -23.77
C GLU A 173 -10.11 -0.72 -22.72
N VAL A 174 -10.86 0.34 -22.37
CA VAL A 174 -12.04 0.23 -21.51
C VAL A 174 -13.07 -0.70 -22.17
N GLY A 175 -13.57 -1.68 -21.44
CA GLY A 175 -14.42 -2.76 -21.92
C GLY A 175 -13.66 -4.01 -22.35
N SER A 176 -12.32 -4.02 -22.30
CA SER A 176 -11.55 -5.26 -22.52
C SER A 176 -11.82 -6.26 -21.41
N HIS A 177 -12.00 -7.52 -21.78
CA HIS A 177 -12.11 -8.63 -20.85
C HIS A 177 -10.72 -9.21 -20.58
N VAL A 178 -10.34 -9.28 -19.30
CA VAL A 178 -8.97 -9.60 -18.86
C VAL A 178 -8.98 -10.56 -17.67
N GLY A 179 -7.91 -11.34 -17.55
CA GLY A 179 -7.64 -12.15 -16.37
C GLY A 179 -6.81 -11.39 -15.33
N ILE A 180 -7.05 -11.64 -14.06
CA ILE A 180 -6.28 -11.09 -12.93
C ILE A 180 -5.36 -12.19 -12.39
N ASN A 181 -4.07 -11.90 -12.36
CA ASN A 181 -3.05 -12.77 -11.78
C ASN A 181 -2.22 -11.98 -10.76
N VAL A 182 -1.90 -12.63 -9.65
CA VAL A 182 -1.00 -12.11 -8.60
C VAL A 182 -0.11 -13.26 -8.16
N ILE A 183 1.20 -13.04 -8.11
CA ILE A 183 2.12 -14.07 -7.62
C ILE A 183 1.96 -14.25 -6.10
N PRO A 184 2.13 -15.48 -5.56
CA PRO A 184 1.92 -15.78 -4.15
C PRO A 184 2.67 -14.88 -3.16
N PHE A 185 3.85 -14.40 -3.54
CA PHE A 185 4.69 -13.53 -2.71
C PHE A 185 4.08 -12.13 -2.51
N ASN A 186 3.28 -11.64 -3.45
CA ASN A 186 2.69 -10.32 -3.45
C ASN A 186 1.27 -10.29 -2.83
N ILE A 187 0.80 -11.42 -2.31
CA ILE A 187 -0.45 -11.52 -1.56
C ILE A 187 -0.09 -11.44 -0.08
N GLN A 188 -0.28 -10.26 0.52
CA GLN A 188 0.05 -10.01 1.93
C GLN A 188 -1.16 -10.27 2.81
N ILE A 189 -1.01 -11.10 3.84
CA ILE A 189 -2.09 -11.46 4.76
C ILE A 189 -1.95 -10.63 6.05
N MET A 190 -3.04 -10.05 6.50
CA MET A 190 -3.09 -9.24 7.72
C MET A 190 -4.16 -9.74 8.66
N HIS A 191 -3.91 -9.65 9.97
CA HIS A 191 -4.94 -9.89 10.97
C HIS A 191 -6.00 -8.81 10.89
N LYS A 192 -7.25 -9.22 11.00
CA LYS A 192 -8.33 -8.25 11.22
C LYS A 192 -8.20 -7.61 12.61
N PRO A 193 -8.51 -6.32 12.75
CA PRO A 193 -8.45 -5.64 14.03
C PRO A 193 -9.36 -6.34 15.06
N GLU A 194 -8.83 -6.61 16.28
CA GLU A 194 -9.53 -7.36 17.33
C GLU A 194 -10.41 -6.46 18.20
N SER A 195 -10.18 -5.14 18.24
CA SER A 195 -10.89 -4.20 19.10
C SER A 195 -11.61 -3.09 18.33
N SER A 196 -12.57 -2.41 19.01
CA SER A 196 -13.25 -1.23 18.45
C SER A 196 -12.28 -0.04 18.29
N ASP A 197 -11.22 0.01 19.09
CA ASP A 197 -10.21 1.07 19.01
C ASP A 197 -9.25 0.81 17.82
N GLU A 198 -8.99 -0.46 17.50
CA GLU A 198 -8.34 -0.87 16.26
C GLU A 198 -9.26 -0.74 15.05
N LYS A 199 -10.57 -0.94 15.24
CA LYS A 199 -11.61 -0.66 14.22
C LYS A 199 -11.82 0.83 13.95
N ALA A 200 -11.38 1.71 14.84
CA ALA A 200 -11.32 3.15 14.54
C ALA A 200 -10.32 3.47 13.40
N VAL A 201 -9.66 2.45 12.90
CA VAL A 201 -8.78 2.39 11.74
C VAL A 201 -9.53 1.84 10.50
N GLU A 202 -10.85 1.56 10.57
CA GLU A 202 -11.62 1.26 9.36
C GLU A 202 -11.54 2.47 8.43
N ILE A 203 -10.97 2.22 7.28
CA ILE A 203 -10.89 3.14 6.16
C ILE A 203 -12.33 3.47 5.77
N ASP A 204 -12.71 4.75 5.86
CA ASP A 204 -13.90 5.25 5.21
C ASP A 204 -13.68 5.10 3.68
N ALA A 205 -14.22 4.02 3.11
CA ALA A 205 -14.18 3.71 1.69
C ALA A 205 -15.18 4.56 0.91
#